data_7c895c4e3718322e4404882174c133cb
#
_entry.id   7c895c4e3718322e4404882174c133cb
#
_cell.length_a   1.000
_cell.length_b   1.000
_cell.length_c   1.000
_cell.angle_alpha   90.00
_cell.angle_beta   90.00
_cell.angle_gamma   90.00
#
_symmetry.space_group_name_H-M   'P 1'
#
loop_
_entity.id
_entity.type
_entity.pdbx_description
1 polymer ?
#
loop_
_entity_poly.entity_id
_entity_poly.type
_entity_poly.pdbx_seq_one_letter_code
_entity_poly.pdbx_strand_id
1 'polypeptide(L)'
;MFYQLPPVGNPIRLSAKGYPEVRLESDFLPYQPRYFASGTAALAAAIQAVIQSRQTDQPEVILPAYGCPDLVSATVFAGARPALVDMEPDRPWMDPEQLTASITPRTVAIVAANLFGISERLDRLRPLADRAGVVLIEDSAQAFPGGGESAIWQGDLVVLSFGRGKPVSLLGGGAVLYREAAWGD
;
A
#
# COMPACT_ATOMS: atom_id res chain seq x y z
N MET A 1 38.07 5.27 6.08
CA MET A 1 37.08 5.09 7.18
C MET A 1 35.75 4.70 6.54
N PHE A 2 35.35 3.43 6.63
CA PHE A 2 34.06 3.01 6.05
C PHE A 2 32.95 3.38 7.04
N TYR A 3 32.08 4.29 6.68
CA TYR A 3 30.87 4.58 7.46
C TYR A 3 29.94 3.38 7.30
N GLN A 4 29.82 2.59 8.34
CA GLN A 4 28.80 1.56 8.40
C GLN A 4 27.49 2.22 8.74
N LEU A 5 26.55 2.25 7.79
CA LEU A 5 25.20 2.74 8.06
C LEU A 5 24.56 1.88 9.15
N PRO A 6 23.80 2.49 10.08
CA PRO A 6 23.08 1.72 11.09
C PRO A 6 22.13 0.73 10.40
N PRO A 7 21.89 -0.45 11.00
CA PRO A 7 20.95 -1.40 10.45
C PRO A 7 19.56 -0.77 10.36
N VAL A 8 18.93 -0.95 9.21
CA VAL A 8 17.55 -0.48 8.98
C VAL A 8 16.58 -1.50 9.58
N GLY A 9 15.67 -1.03 10.41
CA GLY A 9 14.62 -1.84 11.04
C GLY A 9 15.01 -2.45 12.39
N ASN A 10 14.06 -3.17 12.97
CA ASN A 10 14.24 -3.81 14.25
C ASN A 10 15.28 -4.96 14.17
N PRO A 11 16.11 -5.15 15.21
CA PRO A 11 17.06 -6.27 15.24
C PRO A 11 16.29 -7.60 15.25
N ILE A 12 16.69 -8.50 14.35
CA ILE A 12 16.15 -9.86 14.34
C ILE A 12 16.81 -10.62 15.47
N ARG A 13 15.98 -11.07 16.42
CA ARG A 13 16.42 -11.91 17.53
C ARG A 13 15.97 -13.34 17.29
N LEU A 14 16.91 -14.24 17.05
CA LEU A 14 16.61 -15.66 17.02
C LEU A 14 16.55 -16.15 18.47
N SER A 15 15.42 -16.74 18.88
CA SER A 15 15.26 -17.37 20.18
C SER A 15 15.37 -18.89 20.01
N ALA A 16 16.19 -19.50 20.87
CA ALA A 16 16.25 -20.97 20.98
C ALA A 16 14.99 -21.57 21.64
N LYS A 17 14.23 -20.75 22.36
CA LYS A 17 12.90 -21.13 22.88
C LYS A 17 11.89 -20.74 21.80
N GLY A 18 11.12 -21.71 21.31
CA GLY A 18 10.06 -21.44 20.35
C GLY A 18 9.18 -20.28 20.81
N TYR A 19 8.87 -19.37 19.90
CA TYR A 19 7.83 -18.38 20.13
C TYR A 19 6.46 -19.06 20.05
N PRO A 20 5.45 -18.59 20.80
CA PRO A 20 4.09 -19.02 20.54
C PRO A 20 3.77 -18.73 19.06
N GLU A 21 2.99 -19.62 18.45
CA GLU A 21 2.55 -19.43 17.07
C GLU A 21 1.78 -18.10 16.97
N VAL A 22 2.38 -17.12 16.32
CA VAL A 22 1.73 -15.83 16.05
C VAL A 22 1.09 -15.95 14.67
N ARG A 23 -0.22 -15.85 14.61
CA ARG A 23 -0.98 -15.82 13.35
C ARG A 23 -1.30 -14.38 13.03
N LEU A 24 -0.61 -13.84 12.03
CA LEU A 24 -0.85 -12.47 11.54
C LEU A 24 -2.26 -12.30 10.98
N GLU A 25 -2.87 -13.39 10.50
CA GLU A 25 -4.21 -13.35 9.90
C GLU A 25 -5.29 -12.86 10.88
N SER A 26 -5.12 -13.07 12.17
CA SER A 26 -6.03 -12.53 13.19
C SER A 26 -6.02 -11.00 13.25
N ASP A 27 -4.86 -10.40 12.90
CA ASP A 27 -4.67 -8.96 12.91
C ASP A 27 -5.20 -8.30 11.62
N PHE A 28 -5.50 -9.12 10.60
CA PHE A 28 -6.02 -8.63 9.33
C PHE A 28 -7.54 -8.52 9.28
N LEU A 29 -8.25 -9.15 10.19
CA LEU A 29 -9.71 -9.12 10.18
C LEU A 29 -10.27 -7.68 10.15
N PRO A 30 -11.29 -7.41 9.33
CA PRO A 30 -12.11 -8.34 8.52
C PRO A 30 -11.56 -8.64 7.12
N TYR A 31 -10.34 -8.29 6.81
CA TYR A 31 -9.72 -8.53 5.52
C TYR A 31 -9.19 -9.97 5.39
N GLN A 32 -9.13 -10.44 4.15
CA GLN A 32 -8.48 -11.68 3.75
C GLN A 32 -7.13 -11.36 3.09
N PRO A 33 -6.04 -12.09 3.41
CA PRO A 33 -4.75 -11.86 2.80
C PRO A 33 -4.52 -12.74 1.56
N ARG A 34 -3.84 -12.15 0.55
CA ARG A 34 -3.10 -12.87 -0.49
C ARG A 34 -1.63 -12.52 -0.37
N TYR A 35 -0.77 -13.54 -0.27
CA TYR A 35 0.66 -13.35 -0.04
C TYR A 35 1.45 -13.35 -1.33
N PHE A 36 2.50 -12.53 -1.37
CA PHE A 36 3.39 -12.31 -2.50
C PHE A 36 4.86 -12.31 -2.06
N ALA A 37 5.78 -12.45 -3.02
CA ALA A 37 7.22 -12.48 -2.77
C ALA A 37 7.79 -11.15 -2.20
N SER A 38 7.09 -10.02 -2.40
CA SER A 38 7.47 -8.71 -1.88
C SER A 38 6.26 -7.77 -1.82
N GLY A 39 6.39 -6.64 -1.11
CA GLY A 39 5.39 -5.57 -1.13
C GLY A 39 5.20 -4.97 -2.52
N THR A 40 6.28 -4.83 -3.30
CA THR A 40 6.22 -4.36 -4.69
C THR A 40 5.41 -5.30 -5.58
N ALA A 41 5.62 -6.63 -5.41
CA ALA A 41 4.82 -7.63 -6.14
C ALA A 41 3.35 -7.62 -5.71
N ALA A 42 3.08 -7.42 -4.41
CA ALA A 42 1.73 -7.27 -3.90
C ALA A 42 1.03 -6.04 -4.50
N LEU A 43 1.71 -4.88 -4.53
CA LEU A 43 1.16 -3.67 -5.14
C LEU A 43 0.90 -3.85 -6.64
N ALA A 44 1.83 -4.45 -7.37
CA ALA A 44 1.65 -4.73 -8.79
C ALA A 44 0.44 -5.63 -9.05
N ALA A 45 0.27 -6.69 -8.24
CA ALA A 45 -0.88 -7.59 -8.35
C ALA A 45 -2.20 -6.87 -8.02
N ALA A 46 -2.22 -6.02 -6.98
CA ALA A 46 -3.39 -5.20 -6.65
C ALA A 46 -3.80 -4.29 -7.82
N ILE A 47 -2.83 -3.59 -8.43
CA ILE A 47 -3.07 -2.72 -9.59
C ILE A 47 -3.56 -3.54 -10.79
N GLN A 48 -2.97 -4.72 -11.07
CA GLN A 48 -3.41 -5.60 -12.16
C GLN A 48 -4.85 -6.06 -11.97
N ALA A 49 -5.24 -6.45 -10.75
CA ALA A 49 -6.62 -6.83 -10.45
C ALA A 49 -7.59 -5.67 -10.73
N VAL A 50 -7.23 -4.43 -10.34
CA VAL A 50 -8.03 -3.24 -10.64
C VAL A 50 -8.15 -3.00 -12.15
N ILE A 51 -7.06 -3.09 -12.90
CA ILE A 51 -7.07 -2.92 -14.36
C ILE A 51 -8.02 -3.95 -15.01
N GLN A 52 -7.91 -5.22 -14.61
CA GLN A 52 -8.75 -6.30 -15.14
C GLN A 52 -10.24 -6.06 -14.86
N SER A 53 -10.57 -5.54 -13.67
CA SER A 53 -11.96 -5.26 -13.31
C SER A 53 -12.57 -4.06 -14.06
N ARG A 54 -11.72 -3.13 -14.54
CA ARG A 54 -12.17 -1.86 -15.16
C ARG A 54 -12.21 -1.87 -16.68
N GLN A 55 -11.46 -2.75 -17.34
CA GLN A 55 -11.37 -2.86 -18.81
C GLN A 55 -11.11 -1.50 -19.50
N THR A 56 -10.21 -0.70 -18.94
CA THR A 56 -9.90 0.65 -19.42
C THR A 56 -8.65 0.60 -20.32
N ASP A 57 -8.74 1.23 -21.49
CA ASP A 57 -7.58 1.41 -22.36
C ASP A 57 -6.62 2.44 -21.75
N GLN A 58 -5.33 2.10 -21.72
CA GLN A 58 -4.28 2.96 -21.16
C GLN A 58 -4.57 3.40 -19.71
N PRO A 59 -4.75 2.46 -18.78
CA PRO A 59 -5.10 2.76 -17.41
C PRO A 59 -4.06 3.66 -16.73
N GLU A 60 -4.55 4.57 -15.90
CA GLU A 60 -3.72 5.47 -15.09
C GLU A 60 -3.91 5.17 -13.62
N VAL A 61 -2.79 5.22 -12.86
CA VAL A 61 -2.80 5.09 -11.41
C VAL A 61 -2.18 6.35 -10.80
N ILE A 62 -2.91 7.00 -9.93
CA ILE A 62 -2.42 8.17 -9.20
C ILE A 62 -1.55 7.69 -8.03
N LEU A 63 -0.35 8.29 -7.94
CA LEU A 63 0.66 8.03 -6.92
C LEU A 63 1.08 9.33 -6.24
N PRO A 64 1.49 9.31 -4.96
CA PRO A 64 2.18 10.45 -4.36
C PRO A 64 3.50 10.70 -5.08
N ALA A 65 3.83 11.97 -5.36
CA ALA A 65 5.07 12.36 -6.03
C ALA A 65 6.30 12.15 -5.15
N TYR A 66 6.12 12.05 -3.84
CA TYR A 66 7.16 11.66 -2.89
C TYR A 66 6.83 10.29 -2.30
N GLY A 67 7.78 9.37 -2.36
CA GLY A 67 7.60 8.02 -1.82
C GLY A 67 8.65 7.03 -2.30
N CYS A 68 8.37 5.76 -2.10
CA CYS A 68 9.23 4.69 -2.57
C CYS A 68 9.17 4.60 -4.11
N PRO A 69 10.31 4.53 -4.83
CA PRO A 69 10.33 4.32 -6.28
C PRO A 69 9.58 3.06 -6.74
N ASP A 70 9.40 2.10 -5.84
CA ASP A 70 8.66 0.88 -6.12
C ASP A 70 7.18 1.11 -6.43
N LEU A 71 6.59 2.23 -5.99
CA LEU A 71 5.23 2.61 -6.38
C LEU A 71 5.13 2.78 -7.90
N VAL A 72 6.09 3.50 -8.48
CA VAL A 72 6.17 3.70 -9.93
C VAL A 72 6.50 2.39 -10.63
N SER A 73 7.48 1.64 -10.12
CA SER A 73 7.89 0.36 -10.72
C SER A 73 6.75 -0.66 -10.76
N ALA A 74 5.99 -0.79 -9.67
CA ALA A 74 4.83 -1.67 -9.58
C ALA A 74 3.73 -1.25 -10.57
N THR A 75 3.47 0.06 -10.67
CA THR A 75 2.46 0.63 -11.58
C THR A 75 2.80 0.35 -13.04
N VAL A 76 4.05 0.61 -13.44
CA VAL A 76 4.51 0.36 -14.83
C VAL A 76 4.50 -1.14 -15.12
N PHE A 77 4.96 -1.97 -14.19
CA PHE A 77 4.94 -3.43 -14.33
C PHE A 77 3.51 -3.97 -14.51
N ALA A 78 2.55 -3.39 -13.79
CA ALA A 78 1.13 -3.75 -13.91
C ALA A 78 0.50 -3.32 -15.24
N GLY A 79 1.18 -2.54 -16.06
CA GLY A 79 0.69 -2.05 -17.34
C GLY A 79 -0.10 -0.73 -17.28
N ALA A 80 0.01 0.00 -16.17
CA ALA A 80 -0.60 1.32 -16.01
C ALA A 80 0.41 2.45 -16.16
N ARG A 81 -0.09 3.64 -16.50
CA ARG A 81 0.68 4.88 -16.50
C ARG A 81 0.61 5.52 -15.10
N PRO A 82 1.75 5.81 -14.44
CA PRO A 82 1.74 6.56 -13.20
C PRO A 82 1.39 8.04 -13.46
N ALA A 83 0.48 8.59 -12.66
CA ALA A 83 0.17 10.01 -12.58
C ALA A 83 0.57 10.49 -11.19
N LEU A 84 1.53 11.42 -11.11
CA LEU A 84 2.08 11.86 -9.84
C LEU A 84 1.31 13.09 -9.33
N VAL A 85 1.01 13.09 -8.04
CA VAL A 85 0.36 14.19 -7.33
C VAL A 85 1.29 14.66 -6.22
N ASP A 86 1.56 15.97 -6.18
CA ASP A 86 2.41 16.56 -5.15
C ASP A 86 1.82 16.39 -3.75
N MET A 87 2.71 16.49 -2.76
CA MET A 87 2.34 16.47 -1.35
C MET A 87 1.94 17.87 -0.89
N GLU A 88 1.12 17.94 0.15
CA GLU A 88 0.90 19.22 0.84
C GLU A 88 2.23 19.78 1.39
N PRO A 89 2.41 21.11 1.42
CA PRO A 89 3.56 21.70 2.08
C PRO A 89 3.66 21.22 3.54
N ASP A 90 4.85 20.79 3.95
CA ASP A 90 5.17 20.37 5.32
C ASP A 90 4.36 19.18 5.86
N ARG A 91 3.70 18.43 4.99
CA ARG A 91 2.87 17.26 5.36
C ARG A 91 3.15 16.06 4.45
N PRO A 92 3.16 14.84 4.99
CA PRO A 92 3.35 13.63 4.19
C PRO A 92 2.03 13.12 3.56
N TRP A 93 1.18 14.01 3.11
CA TRP A 93 -0.13 13.73 2.53
C TRP A 93 -0.26 14.29 1.13
N MET A 94 -0.93 13.59 0.23
CA MET A 94 -1.22 14.10 -1.10
C MET A 94 -2.10 15.35 -1.03
N ASP A 95 -1.80 16.32 -1.89
CA ASP A 95 -2.61 17.53 -2.05
C ASP A 95 -3.98 17.17 -2.66
N PRO A 96 -5.10 17.38 -1.95
CA PRO A 96 -6.42 16.94 -2.43
C PRO A 96 -6.93 17.77 -3.62
N GLU A 97 -6.47 19.00 -3.81
CA GLU A 97 -6.86 19.83 -4.96
C GLU A 97 -6.16 19.32 -6.22
N GLN A 98 -4.85 19.06 -6.14
CA GLN A 98 -4.09 18.47 -7.23
C GLN A 98 -4.56 17.04 -7.53
N LEU A 99 -4.87 16.25 -6.51
CA LEU A 99 -5.46 14.93 -6.68
C LEU A 99 -6.76 15.00 -7.50
N THR A 100 -7.66 15.91 -7.12
CA THR A 100 -8.93 16.09 -7.82
C THR A 100 -8.70 16.49 -9.29
N ALA A 101 -7.75 17.39 -9.55
CA ALA A 101 -7.40 17.84 -10.90
C ALA A 101 -6.72 16.75 -11.76
N SER A 102 -6.09 15.77 -11.10
CA SER A 102 -5.37 14.66 -11.77
C SER A 102 -6.24 13.48 -12.12
N ILE A 103 -7.47 13.41 -11.60
CA ILE A 103 -8.40 12.32 -11.93
C ILE A 103 -8.92 12.52 -13.37
N THR A 104 -8.73 11.49 -14.19
CA THR A 104 -9.20 11.44 -15.59
C THR A 104 -10.11 10.24 -15.81
N PRO A 105 -10.82 10.14 -16.95
CA PRO A 105 -11.57 8.93 -17.30
C PRO A 105 -10.72 7.65 -17.40
N ARG A 106 -9.39 7.77 -17.48
CA ARG A 106 -8.46 6.64 -17.51
C ARG A 106 -7.96 6.26 -16.12
N THR A 107 -8.21 7.08 -15.11
CA THR A 107 -7.79 6.79 -13.73
C THR A 107 -8.56 5.58 -13.21
N VAL A 108 -7.84 4.52 -12.85
CA VAL A 108 -8.43 3.27 -12.32
C VAL A 108 -8.22 3.13 -10.82
N ALA A 109 -7.12 3.69 -10.30
CA ALA A 109 -6.80 3.63 -8.88
C ALA A 109 -6.06 4.87 -8.38
N ILE A 110 -6.18 5.11 -7.08
CA ILE A 110 -5.36 6.03 -6.29
C ILE A 110 -4.60 5.19 -5.26
N VAL A 111 -3.27 5.31 -5.22
CA VAL A 111 -2.44 4.69 -4.17
C VAL A 111 -2.21 5.71 -3.07
N ALA A 112 -2.80 5.49 -1.92
CA ALA A 112 -2.64 6.27 -0.70
C ALA A 112 -1.53 5.66 0.16
N ALA A 113 -0.36 6.28 0.23
CA ALA A 113 0.79 5.72 0.93
C ALA A 113 0.90 6.25 2.37
N ASN A 114 0.94 5.34 3.34
CA ASN A 114 1.16 5.63 4.76
C ASN A 114 2.67 5.83 5.02
N LEU A 115 3.19 7.00 4.65
CA LEU A 115 4.62 7.30 4.70
C LEU A 115 5.11 7.46 6.14
N PHE A 116 6.27 6.89 6.46
CA PHE A 116 6.92 7.00 7.77
C PHE A 116 6.08 6.50 8.95
N GLY A 117 5.09 5.64 8.71
CA GLY A 117 4.13 5.22 9.73
C GLY A 117 3.02 6.23 10.03
N ILE A 118 2.95 7.31 9.25
CA ILE A 118 1.88 8.31 9.33
C ILE A 118 0.80 7.93 8.34
N SER A 119 -0.41 7.71 8.81
CA SER A 119 -1.54 7.37 7.95
C SER A 119 -1.90 8.52 7.02
N GLU A 120 -2.11 8.20 5.74
CA GLU A 120 -2.71 9.13 4.79
C GLU A 120 -4.16 9.44 5.23
N ARG A 121 -4.66 10.61 4.88
CA ARG A 121 -6.02 11.06 5.22
C ARG A 121 -7.07 10.40 4.33
N LEU A 122 -7.27 9.12 4.51
CA LEU A 122 -8.19 8.33 3.72
C LEU A 122 -9.64 8.83 3.82
N ASP A 123 -10.01 9.45 4.94
CA ASP A 123 -11.30 10.13 5.12
C ASP A 123 -11.52 11.26 4.11
N ARG A 124 -10.46 11.91 3.62
CA ARG A 124 -10.50 12.93 2.56
C ARG A 124 -10.39 12.35 1.16
N LEU A 125 -9.61 11.29 1.00
CA LEU A 125 -9.40 10.65 -0.30
C LEU A 125 -10.59 9.79 -0.72
N ARG A 126 -11.22 9.09 0.22
CA ARG A 126 -12.37 8.19 -0.03
C ARG A 126 -13.50 8.88 -0.79
N PRO A 127 -14.01 10.07 -0.37
CA PRO A 127 -15.07 10.74 -1.12
C PRO A 127 -14.67 11.15 -2.55
N LEU A 128 -13.38 11.41 -2.79
CA LEU A 128 -12.87 11.71 -4.14
C LEU A 128 -12.87 10.44 -5.00
N ALA A 129 -12.34 9.34 -4.46
CA ALA A 129 -12.31 8.06 -5.12
C ALA A 129 -13.72 7.56 -5.47
N ASP A 130 -14.66 7.62 -4.51
CA ASP A 130 -16.04 7.17 -4.69
C ASP A 130 -16.76 7.98 -5.77
N ARG A 131 -16.64 9.32 -5.77
CA ARG A 131 -17.24 10.17 -6.81
C ARG A 131 -16.72 9.89 -8.20
N ALA A 132 -15.43 9.59 -8.30
CA ALA A 132 -14.79 9.26 -9.58
C ALA A 132 -14.98 7.78 -9.97
N GLY A 133 -15.47 6.96 -9.06
CA GLY A 133 -15.60 5.53 -9.26
C GLY A 133 -14.25 4.82 -9.39
N VAL A 134 -13.18 5.32 -8.77
CA VAL A 134 -11.83 4.73 -8.79
C VAL A 134 -11.55 3.94 -7.52
N VAL A 135 -10.65 2.96 -7.61
CA VAL A 135 -10.28 2.11 -6.47
C VAL A 135 -9.25 2.83 -5.59
N LEU A 136 -9.41 2.78 -4.29
CA LEU A 136 -8.46 3.30 -3.32
C LEU A 136 -7.59 2.17 -2.79
N ILE A 137 -6.31 2.14 -3.18
CA ILE A 137 -5.30 1.21 -2.69
C ILE A 137 -4.53 1.88 -1.56
N GLU A 138 -4.62 1.34 -0.36
CA GLU A 138 -3.87 1.83 0.81
C GLU A 138 -2.52 1.11 0.90
N ASP A 139 -1.42 1.83 0.63
CA ASP A 139 -0.08 1.28 0.82
C ASP A 139 0.38 1.46 2.27
N SER A 140 0.23 0.41 3.04
CA SER A 140 0.65 0.31 4.44
C SER A 140 2.02 -0.38 4.61
N ALA A 141 2.88 -0.33 3.60
CA ALA A 141 4.21 -0.94 3.66
C ALA A 141 5.13 -0.34 4.74
N GLN A 142 4.83 0.86 5.24
CA GLN A 142 5.56 1.53 6.31
C GLN A 142 4.72 1.75 7.58
N ALA A 143 3.45 1.32 7.58
CA ALA A 143 2.56 1.42 8.73
C ALA A 143 1.88 0.08 8.99
N PHE A 144 1.93 -0.37 10.24
CA PHE A 144 1.20 -1.55 10.68
C PHE A 144 0.50 -1.18 11.99
N PRO A 145 -0.81 -1.43 12.13
CA PRO A 145 -1.52 -1.09 13.35
C PRO A 145 -0.89 -1.80 14.55
N GLY A 146 -0.67 -1.08 15.62
CA GLY A 146 -0.20 -1.64 16.89
C GLY A 146 -1.24 -2.60 17.46
N GLY A 147 -0.80 -3.71 18.04
CA GLY A 147 -1.70 -4.72 18.62
C GLY A 147 -2.66 -4.14 19.63
N GLY A 148 -3.94 -4.47 19.50
CA GLY A 148 -5.02 -4.09 20.42
C GLY A 148 -6.05 -3.10 19.88
N GLU A 149 -5.74 -2.35 18.82
CA GLU A 149 -6.74 -1.60 18.07
C GLU A 149 -7.05 -2.39 16.79
N SER A 150 -8.34 -2.59 16.50
CA SER A 150 -8.74 -3.15 15.21
C SER A 150 -8.12 -2.29 14.12
N ALA A 151 -7.35 -2.91 13.24
CA ALA A 151 -6.70 -2.24 12.13
C ALA A 151 -7.75 -1.46 11.34
N ILE A 152 -7.63 -0.14 11.35
CA ILE A 152 -8.61 0.73 10.70
C ILE A 152 -8.05 1.07 9.31
N TRP A 153 -7.74 0.05 8.50
CA TRP A 153 -7.52 0.27 7.09
C TRP A 153 -8.86 0.62 6.41
N GLN A 154 -8.78 1.59 5.51
CA GLN A 154 -9.96 2.12 4.82
C GLN A 154 -9.87 1.94 3.30
N GLY A 155 -8.74 1.43 2.80
CA GLY A 155 -8.57 1.09 1.39
C GLY A 155 -9.52 -0.01 0.93
N ASP A 156 -9.89 -0.01 -0.35
CA ASP A 156 -10.58 -1.13 -0.98
C ASP A 156 -9.65 -2.35 -1.04
N LEU A 157 -8.37 -2.06 -1.30
CA LEU A 157 -7.25 -2.99 -1.20
C LEU A 157 -6.19 -2.37 -0.28
N VAL A 158 -5.52 -3.21 0.52
CA VAL A 158 -4.41 -2.76 1.37
C VAL A 158 -3.16 -3.55 1.01
N VAL A 159 -2.04 -2.86 0.85
CA VAL A 159 -0.75 -3.47 0.54
C VAL A 159 0.15 -3.44 1.76
N LEU A 160 0.67 -4.60 2.14
CA LEU A 160 1.64 -4.78 3.20
C LEU A 160 2.98 -5.25 2.65
N SER A 161 4.06 -4.85 3.32
CA SER A 161 5.40 -5.33 3.04
C SER A 161 6.04 -5.89 4.30
N PHE A 162 6.63 -7.08 4.18
CA PHE A 162 7.33 -7.78 5.26
C PHE A 162 8.86 -7.83 5.03
N GLY A 163 9.34 -6.95 4.14
CA GLY A 163 10.76 -6.80 3.84
C GLY A 163 11.56 -6.31 5.05
N ARG A 164 12.88 -6.36 4.89
CA ARG A 164 13.80 -5.85 5.92
C ARG A 164 13.54 -4.36 6.16
N GLY A 165 13.47 -3.95 7.43
CA GLY A 165 13.21 -2.55 7.82
C GLY A 165 11.75 -2.15 7.84
N LYS A 166 10.83 -3.09 7.60
CA LYS A 166 9.38 -2.83 7.71
C LYS A 166 8.88 -3.00 9.15
N PRO A 167 7.73 -2.42 9.51
CA PRO A 167 7.16 -2.53 10.88
C PRO A 167 7.04 -3.99 11.33
N VAL A 168 6.54 -4.86 10.45
CA VAL A 168 6.59 -6.31 10.62
C VAL A 168 7.57 -6.86 9.60
N SER A 169 8.71 -7.39 10.06
CA SER A 169 9.74 -7.93 9.18
C SER A 169 9.78 -9.45 9.25
N LEU A 170 9.54 -10.08 8.11
CA LEU A 170 9.73 -11.52 7.88
C LEU A 170 10.92 -11.77 6.93
N LEU A 171 11.79 -10.77 6.77
CA LEU A 171 12.95 -10.76 5.87
C LEU A 171 12.60 -10.67 4.38
N GLY A 172 11.35 -10.75 4.02
CA GLY A 172 10.82 -10.70 2.67
C GLY A 172 9.31 -10.94 2.68
N GLY A 173 8.69 -10.85 1.52
CA GLY A 173 7.26 -11.04 1.37
C GLY A 173 6.46 -9.74 1.40
N GLY A 174 5.20 -9.88 1.05
CA GLY A 174 4.17 -8.85 1.12
C GLY A 174 2.79 -9.49 1.06
N ALA A 175 1.77 -8.70 1.26
CA ALA A 175 0.39 -9.16 1.14
C ALA A 175 -0.50 -8.07 0.53
N VAL A 176 -1.53 -8.50 -0.18
CA VAL A 176 -2.71 -7.69 -0.47
C VAL A 176 -3.82 -8.16 0.45
N LEU A 177 -4.43 -7.22 1.17
CA LEU A 177 -5.61 -7.47 1.97
C LEU A 177 -6.83 -6.93 1.23
N TYR A 178 -7.93 -7.68 1.24
CA TYR A 178 -9.17 -7.32 0.58
C TYR A 178 -10.38 -7.75 1.41
N ARG A 179 -11.52 -7.05 1.26
CA ARG A 179 -12.76 -7.37 1.99
C ARG A 179 -13.77 -8.15 1.15
N GLU A 180 -13.77 -7.96 -0.16
CA GLU A 180 -14.75 -8.53 -1.07
C GLU A 180 -14.18 -9.70 -1.87
N ALA A 181 -14.97 -10.74 -2.08
CA ALA A 181 -14.58 -11.91 -2.86
C ALA A 181 -14.18 -11.55 -4.31
N ALA A 182 -14.71 -10.44 -4.86
CA ALA A 182 -14.38 -9.96 -6.20
C ALA A 182 -12.90 -9.62 -6.40
N TRP A 183 -12.13 -9.44 -5.33
CA TRP A 183 -10.71 -9.14 -5.39
C TRP A 183 -9.80 -10.35 -5.08
N GLY A 184 -10.39 -11.47 -4.69
CA GLY A 184 -9.67 -12.65 -4.20
C GLY A 184 -9.30 -13.70 -5.24
N ASP A 185 -9.92 -13.67 -6.39
CA ASP A 185 -9.71 -14.57 -7.53
C ASP A 185 -8.73 -13.92 -8.53
#